data_6a29009b9b0e532f1abf92d447869e3a
#
_entry.id   6a29009b9b0e532f1abf92d447869e3a
#
_cell.length_a   1.000
_cell.length_b   1.000
_cell.length_c   1.000
_cell.angle_alpha   90.00
_cell.angle_beta   90.00
_cell.angle_gamma   90.00
#
_symmetry.space_group_name_H-M   'P 1'
#
loop_
_entity.id
_entity.type
_entity.pdbx_description
1 polymer ?
#
loop_
_entity_poly.entity_id
_entity_poly.type
_entity_poly.pdbx_seq_one_letter_code
_entity_poly.pdbx_strand_id
1 'polypeptide(L)'
;PPEITQQGGAAVVTYLREAYSADTGAINRTIELIMIGKGESGKTSTVKAMMAADGRSERIHEDTRTVGIDLTRWDLAAQADGLVFQIKDLAGQAVYSLTNQYFLVRRAIFVVVWRVLRPADVAASADEFEREVASMVSAWLDAVHYRVPGAQVVLVATHIDCAAPAEVDEQCRLVKAVVERKLREWAEHEAATGVPAMTVLRGGESVRVNCLEGTGVEQLRACLIDMAHQLPWWREGIPKSYLMLQDAIAERQRESAWLTTDEYAELALKCGVTGVHL
;
A
#
# COMPACT_ATOMS: atom_id res chain seq x y z
N PRO A 1 -17.07 3.97 9.00
CA PRO A 1 -15.77 3.30 9.25
C PRO A 1 -15.88 2.32 10.42
N PRO A 2 -15.23 1.14 10.36
CA PRO A 2 -15.28 0.14 11.42
C PRO A 2 -14.84 0.67 12.78
N GLU A 3 -13.92 1.61 12.80
CA GLU A 3 -13.39 2.28 13.98
C GLU A 3 -14.49 3.07 14.73
N ILE A 4 -15.39 3.69 13.98
CA ILE A 4 -16.53 4.44 14.55
C ILE A 4 -17.62 3.50 15.03
N THR A 5 -17.88 2.38 14.31
CA THR A 5 -18.91 1.42 14.73
C THR A 5 -18.56 0.72 16.04
N GLN A 6 -17.28 0.55 16.34
CA GLN A 6 -16.80 -0.02 17.60
C GLN A 6 -17.04 0.89 18.81
N GLN A 7 -17.19 2.20 18.59
CA GLN A 7 -17.48 3.20 19.65
C GLN A 7 -18.97 3.28 20.04
N GLY A 8 -19.83 2.51 19.36
CA GLY A 8 -21.25 2.44 19.65
C GLY A 8 -22.14 3.34 18.80
N GLY A 9 -23.45 3.15 18.91
CA GLY A 9 -24.43 3.78 18.02
C GLY A 9 -24.46 5.30 18.07
N ALA A 10 -24.21 5.92 19.23
CA ALA A 10 -24.17 7.38 19.35
C ALA A 10 -23.01 7.99 18.55
N ALA A 11 -21.82 7.38 18.58
CA ALA A 11 -20.68 7.80 17.80
C ALA A 11 -20.94 7.67 16.29
N VAL A 12 -21.59 6.58 15.87
CA VAL A 12 -22.00 6.38 14.47
C VAL A 12 -22.95 7.48 14.00
N VAL A 13 -23.98 7.80 14.79
CA VAL A 13 -24.97 8.85 14.44
C VAL A 13 -24.30 10.22 14.35
N THR A 14 -23.42 10.55 15.29
CA THR A 14 -22.69 11.81 15.28
C THR A 14 -21.80 11.91 14.04
N TYR A 15 -20.99 10.87 13.79
CA TYR A 15 -20.15 10.78 12.60
C TYR A 15 -20.95 10.96 11.30
N LEU A 16 -22.03 10.19 11.12
CA LEU A 16 -22.85 10.28 9.91
C LEU A 16 -23.47 11.66 9.73
N ARG A 17 -23.95 12.29 10.81
CA ARG A 17 -24.51 13.62 10.77
C ARG A 17 -23.47 14.64 10.31
N GLU A 18 -22.27 14.59 10.84
CA GLU A 18 -21.17 15.50 10.46
C GLU A 18 -20.64 15.21 9.04
N ALA A 19 -20.50 13.92 8.67
CA ALA A 19 -19.98 13.54 7.36
C ALA A 19 -20.90 13.90 6.19
N TYR A 20 -22.20 13.86 6.41
CA TYR A 20 -23.18 14.07 5.34
C TYR A 20 -23.98 15.37 5.47
N SER A 21 -23.64 16.25 6.40
CA SER A 21 -24.23 17.59 6.45
C SER A 21 -23.60 18.48 5.38
N ALA A 22 -24.41 19.29 4.72
CA ALA A 22 -23.96 20.21 3.67
C ALA A 22 -22.89 21.20 4.15
N ASP A 23 -22.94 21.56 5.44
CA ASP A 23 -22.06 22.59 6.03
C ASP A 23 -20.78 22.02 6.64
N THR A 24 -20.78 20.74 7.06
CA THR A 24 -19.69 20.14 7.83
C THR A 24 -19.09 18.89 7.19
N GLY A 25 -19.71 18.35 6.14
CA GLY A 25 -19.23 17.19 5.41
C GLY A 25 -18.14 17.54 4.39
N ALA A 26 -17.23 16.63 4.20
CA ALA A 26 -16.22 16.68 3.16
C ALA A 26 -16.08 15.31 2.48
N ILE A 27 -15.43 15.26 1.33
CA ILE A 27 -15.23 14.02 0.59
C ILE A 27 -13.79 13.58 0.76
N ASN A 28 -13.61 12.33 1.24
CA ASN A 28 -12.29 11.71 1.31
C ASN A 28 -11.80 11.37 -0.11
N ARG A 29 -10.66 11.91 -0.48
CA ARG A 29 -9.96 11.63 -1.74
C ARG A 29 -8.56 11.07 -1.50
N THR A 30 -8.24 10.76 -0.25
CA THR A 30 -6.94 10.21 0.12
C THR A 30 -7.02 8.70 0.27
N ILE A 31 -6.16 7.98 -0.44
CA ILE A 31 -6.02 6.54 -0.38
C ILE A 31 -4.62 6.21 0.13
N GLU A 32 -4.55 5.32 1.11
CA GLU A 32 -3.29 4.80 1.61
C GLU A 32 -2.70 3.78 0.61
N LEU A 33 -1.42 3.94 0.27
CA LEU A 33 -0.67 3.05 -0.58
C LEU A 33 0.53 2.51 0.20
N ILE A 34 0.55 1.20 0.46
CA ILE A 34 1.58 0.59 1.30
C ILE A 34 2.50 -0.27 0.44
N MET A 35 3.76 0.15 0.34
CA MET A 35 4.79 -0.55 -0.43
C MET A 35 5.47 -1.57 0.47
N ILE A 36 5.36 -2.86 0.11
CA ILE A 36 5.95 -3.98 0.84
C ILE A 36 6.75 -4.89 -0.10
N GLY A 37 7.68 -5.63 0.46
CA GLY A 37 8.56 -6.53 -0.32
C GLY A 37 9.92 -6.65 0.34
N LYS A 38 10.68 -7.64 -0.10
CA LYS A 38 12.04 -7.94 0.40
C LYS A 38 12.97 -6.72 0.24
N GLY A 39 14.04 -6.65 1.04
CA GLY A 39 15.10 -5.65 0.83
C GLY A 39 15.60 -5.70 -0.62
N GLU A 40 15.91 -4.53 -1.18
CA GLU A 40 16.42 -4.39 -2.56
C GLU A 40 15.43 -4.83 -3.67
N SER A 41 14.16 -4.99 -3.34
CA SER A 41 13.15 -5.28 -4.37
C SER A 41 12.75 -4.07 -5.21
N GLY A 42 13.31 -2.89 -4.98
CA GLY A 42 13.03 -1.69 -5.79
C GLY A 42 11.79 -0.89 -5.35
N LYS A 43 11.28 -1.06 -4.11
CA LYS A 43 10.12 -0.30 -3.59
C LYS A 43 10.29 1.20 -3.73
N THR A 44 11.33 1.74 -3.11
CA THR A 44 11.65 3.18 -3.15
C THR A 44 11.88 3.70 -4.57
N SER A 45 12.56 2.91 -5.43
CA SER A 45 12.72 3.27 -6.84
C SER A 45 11.39 3.31 -7.58
N THR A 46 10.48 2.37 -7.28
CA THR A 46 9.13 2.35 -7.85
C THR A 46 8.32 3.58 -7.41
N VAL A 47 8.38 3.96 -6.13
CA VAL A 47 7.73 5.19 -5.64
C VAL A 47 8.26 6.41 -6.36
N LYS A 48 9.59 6.58 -6.44
CA LYS A 48 10.21 7.71 -7.14
C LYS A 48 9.82 7.75 -8.62
N ALA A 49 9.87 6.61 -9.30
CA ALA A 49 9.48 6.50 -10.71
C ALA A 49 7.99 6.83 -10.94
N MET A 50 7.10 6.36 -10.05
CA MET A 50 5.67 6.72 -10.15
C MET A 50 5.42 8.21 -9.97
N MET A 51 6.21 8.92 -9.17
CA MET A 51 6.03 10.35 -8.93
C MET A 51 6.74 11.23 -9.95
N ALA A 52 7.76 10.73 -10.62
CA ALA A 52 8.52 11.46 -11.63
C ALA A 52 7.70 11.62 -12.93
N ALA A 53 7.73 12.81 -13.53
CA ALA A 53 6.96 13.11 -14.73
C ALA A 53 7.32 12.18 -15.92
N ASP A 54 8.58 11.80 -16.05
CA ASP A 54 9.10 10.91 -17.08
C ASP A 54 9.02 9.41 -16.72
N GLY A 55 8.50 9.09 -15.54
CA GLY A 55 8.38 7.70 -15.04
C GLY A 55 9.70 7.06 -14.66
N ARG A 56 10.78 7.83 -14.44
CA ARG A 56 12.12 7.32 -14.16
C ARG A 56 12.57 7.62 -12.75
N SER A 57 13.43 6.77 -12.21
CA SER A 57 14.16 7.02 -10.97
C SER A 57 15.65 6.76 -11.18
N GLU A 58 16.47 7.46 -10.44
CA GLU A 58 17.90 7.17 -10.35
C GLU A 58 18.15 5.88 -9.55
N ARG A 59 19.33 5.27 -9.76
CA ARG A 59 19.77 4.16 -8.91
C ARG A 59 19.90 4.65 -7.46
N ILE A 60 19.31 3.90 -6.56
CA ILE A 60 19.45 4.10 -5.12
C ILE A 60 20.67 3.33 -4.65
N HIS A 61 21.66 4.02 -4.08
CA HIS A 61 22.86 3.40 -3.51
C HIS A 61 22.54 2.71 -2.19
N GLU A 62 23.33 1.70 -1.85
CA GLU A 62 23.17 0.91 -0.61
C GLU A 62 23.13 1.78 0.66
N ASP A 63 23.92 2.83 0.70
CA ASP A 63 24.02 3.77 1.83
C ASP A 63 22.77 4.62 2.04
N THR A 64 21.86 4.67 1.04
CA THR A 64 20.60 5.44 1.07
C THR A 64 19.36 4.56 1.17
N ARG A 65 19.50 3.35 1.75
CA ARG A 65 18.37 2.44 1.96
C ARG A 65 17.36 3.03 2.94
N THR A 66 16.09 2.76 2.68
CA THR A 66 15.01 3.14 3.60
C THR A 66 15.22 2.49 4.96
N VAL A 67 15.29 3.31 6.00
CA VAL A 67 15.35 2.89 7.40
C VAL A 67 13.98 3.21 8.03
N GLY A 68 13.29 2.18 8.49
CA GLY A 68 11.95 2.36 9.04
C GLY A 68 10.89 2.56 7.95
N ILE A 69 10.26 3.72 7.91
CA ILE A 69 9.17 4.05 7.00
C ILE A 69 9.40 5.42 6.41
N ASP A 70 9.29 5.51 5.10
CA ASP A 70 9.25 6.80 4.39
C ASP A 70 7.78 7.12 4.02
N LEU A 71 7.33 8.31 4.41
CA LEU A 71 5.98 8.80 4.16
C LEU A 71 6.01 9.84 3.05
N THR A 72 5.34 9.55 1.95
CA THR A 72 5.32 10.43 0.79
C THR A 72 3.89 10.69 0.34
N ARG A 73 3.57 11.94 0.02
CA ARG A 73 2.28 12.35 -0.55
C ARG A 73 2.41 12.49 -2.07
N TRP A 74 1.57 11.77 -2.80
CA TRP A 74 1.48 11.88 -4.26
C TRP A 74 0.11 12.44 -4.65
N ASP A 75 0.10 13.70 -5.07
CA ASP A 75 -1.10 14.44 -5.42
C ASP A 75 -1.40 14.31 -6.93
N LEU A 76 -2.55 13.74 -7.26
CA LEU A 76 -3.06 13.55 -8.60
C LEU A 76 -4.32 14.39 -8.87
N ALA A 77 -4.52 15.46 -8.09
CA ALA A 77 -5.74 16.27 -8.12
C ALA A 77 -6.12 16.76 -9.53
N ALA A 78 -5.15 17.10 -10.36
CA ALA A 78 -5.37 17.55 -11.74
C ALA A 78 -5.62 16.41 -12.75
N GLN A 79 -5.29 15.16 -12.40
CA GLN A 79 -5.26 14.03 -13.35
C GLN A 79 -6.29 12.94 -13.04
N ALA A 80 -6.70 12.79 -11.76
CA ALA A 80 -7.52 11.67 -11.30
C ALA A 80 -8.56 12.12 -10.25
N ASP A 81 -9.50 12.97 -10.61
CA ASP A 81 -10.65 13.40 -9.79
C ASP A 81 -10.29 13.89 -8.37
N GLY A 82 -9.11 14.45 -8.20
CA GLY A 82 -8.62 14.91 -6.91
C GLY A 82 -8.02 13.81 -6.03
N LEU A 83 -7.69 12.65 -6.60
CA LEU A 83 -7.05 11.55 -5.88
C LEU A 83 -5.69 11.96 -5.31
N VAL A 84 -5.47 11.59 -4.07
CA VAL A 84 -4.18 11.72 -3.38
C VAL A 84 -3.79 10.36 -2.84
N PHE A 85 -2.59 9.88 -3.17
CA PHE A 85 -2.02 8.72 -2.49
C PHE A 85 -1.14 9.18 -1.33
N GLN A 86 -1.41 8.62 -0.14
CA GLN A 86 -0.50 8.67 0.99
C GLN A 86 0.36 7.40 0.96
N ILE A 87 1.58 7.53 0.47
CA ILE A 87 2.48 6.38 0.25
C ILE A 87 3.29 6.12 1.51
N LYS A 88 3.28 4.87 1.97
CA LYS A 88 4.15 4.35 3.03
C LYS A 88 5.14 3.36 2.42
N ASP A 89 6.39 3.78 2.23
CA ASP A 89 7.47 2.92 1.76
C ASP A 89 8.13 2.24 2.95
N LEU A 90 7.81 0.97 3.16
CA LEU A 90 8.31 0.19 4.30
C LEU A 90 9.69 -0.40 4.01
N ALA A 91 10.61 -0.29 4.99
CA ALA A 91 11.91 -0.93 4.90
C ALA A 91 11.76 -2.46 4.74
N GLY A 92 12.39 -3.01 3.71
CA GLY A 92 12.25 -4.43 3.35
C GLY A 92 13.23 -5.37 4.04
N GLN A 93 14.03 -4.90 4.99
CA GLN A 93 15.00 -5.75 5.71
C GLN A 93 14.27 -6.61 6.76
N ALA A 94 14.78 -7.83 6.97
CA ALA A 94 14.19 -8.80 7.91
C ALA A 94 14.04 -8.25 9.34
N VAL A 95 14.94 -7.37 9.77
CA VAL A 95 14.90 -6.73 11.09
C VAL A 95 13.65 -5.90 11.33
N TYR A 96 13.06 -5.34 10.27
CA TYR A 96 11.85 -4.53 10.35
C TYR A 96 10.56 -5.33 10.10
N SER A 97 10.64 -6.63 9.84
CA SER A 97 9.47 -7.46 9.50
C SER A 97 8.39 -7.46 10.58
N LEU A 98 8.77 -7.48 11.85
CA LEU A 98 7.84 -7.41 12.99
C LEU A 98 7.21 -6.02 13.14
N THR A 99 8.02 -4.96 12.97
CA THR A 99 7.55 -3.57 13.07
C THR A 99 6.64 -3.21 11.90
N ASN A 100 6.94 -3.70 10.70
CA ASN A 100 6.14 -3.44 9.51
C ASN A 100 4.68 -3.91 9.67
N GLN A 101 4.41 -4.93 10.46
CA GLN A 101 3.05 -5.43 10.69
C GLN A 101 2.11 -4.40 11.34
N TYR A 102 2.64 -3.46 12.13
CA TYR A 102 1.83 -2.39 12.74
C TYR A 102 1.31 -1.37 11.71
N PHE A 103 1.95 -1.31 10.53
CA PHE A 103 1.58 -0.37 9.46
C PHE A 103 0.70 -1.01 8.39
N LEU A 104 0.37 -2.30 8.52
CA LEU A 104 -0.62 -2.96 7.69
C LEU A 104 -2.01 -2.57 8.18
N VAL A 105 -2.50 -1.44 7.68
CA VAL A 105 -3.79 -0.86 8.07
C VAL A 105 -4.90 -1.27 7.10
N ARG A 106 -6.13 -1.27 7.59
CA ARG A 106 -7.31 -1.42 6.74
C ARG A 106 -7.47 -0.20 5.84
N ARG A 107 -8.21 -0.35 4.76
CA ARG A 107 -8.51 0.76 3.83
C ARG A 107 -7.28 1.29 3.07
N ALA A 108 -6.36 0.38 2.75
CA ALA A 108 -5.17 0.65 1.95
C ALA A 108 -5.10 -0.25 0.72
N ILE A 109 -4.37 0.20 -0.31
CA ILE A 109 -3.89 -0.65 -1.39
C ILE A 109 -2.48 -1.09 -1.03
N PHE A 110 -2.23 -2.39 -1.10
CA PHE A 110 -0.90 -2.97 -0.86
C PHE A 110 -0.20 -3.22 -2.19
N VAL A 111 1.01 -2.72 -2.32
CA VAL A 111 1.87 -2.97 -3.48
C VAL A 111 2.99 -3.91 -3.06
N VAL A 112 2.88 -5.17 -3.43
CA VAL A 112 3.91 -6.18 -3.18
C VAL A 112 4.93 -6.11 -4.28
N VAL A 113 6.10 -5.57 -3.97
CA VAL A 113 7.20 -5.37 -4.92
C VAL A 113 8.21 -6.52 -4.78
N TRP A 114 8.44 -7.23 -5.86
CA TRP A 114 9.45 -8.27 -5.96
C TRP A 114 10.38 -8.01 -7.14
N ARG A 115 11.61 -8.49 -7.06
CA ARG A 115 12.61 -8.30 -8.11
C ARG A 115 12.76 -9.56 -8.95
N VAL A 116 12.95 -9.39 -10.25
CA VAL A 116 13.41 -10.46 -11.15
C VAL A 116 14.84 -10.85 -10.74
N LEU A 117 15.06 -12.15 -10.59
CA LEU A 117 16.38 -12.73 -10.27
C LEU A 117 17.13 -13.05 -11.55
N ARG A 118 18.43 -12.80 -11.54
CA ARG A 118 19.30 -13.38 -12.56
C ARG A 118 19.55 -14.84 -12.20
N PRO A 119 19.47 -15.77 -13.16
CA PRO A 119 19.76 -17.19 -12.90
C PRO A 119 21.13 -17.42 -12.26
N ALA A 120 22.12 -16.57 -12.59
CA ALA A 120 23.46 -16.62 -12.00
C ALA A 120 23.55 -16.22 -10.52
N ASP A 121 22.53 -15.53 -9.99
CA ASP A 121 22.51 -15.05 -8.59
C ASP A 121 21.85 -16.07 -7.65
N VAL A 122 21.29 -17.17 -8.19
CA VAL A 122 20.58 -18.18 -7.42
C VAL A 122 21.28 -19.54 -7.59
N ALA A 123 21.46 -20.23 -6.47
CA ALA A 123 22.19 -21.49 -6.45
C ALA A 123 21.55 -22.63 -7.25
N ALA A 124 22.35 -23.42 -7.76
CA ALA A 124 22.48 -24.84 -8.11
C ALA A 124 21.29 -25.65 -8.68
N SER A 125 20.01 -25.39 -8.40
CA SER A 125 18.91 -26.22 -8.94
C SER A 125 17.67 -25.41 -9.33
N ALA A 126 16.90 -25.93 -10.30
CA ALA A 126 15.62 -25.34 -10.72
C ALA A 126 14.63 -25.23 -9.56
N ASP A 127 14.54 -26.24 -8.71
CA ASP A 127 13.64 -26.27 -7.54
C ASP A 127 14.01 -25.21 -6.49
N GLU A 128 15.28 -24.90 -6.35
CA GLU A 128 15.75 -23.87 -5.43
C GLU A 128 15.45 -22.48 -5.98
N PHE A 129 15.62 -22.28 -7.27
CA PHE A 129 15.25 -21.06 -7.96
C PHE A 129 13.74 -20.78 -7.84
N GLU A 130 12.89 -21.78 -8.12
CA GLU A 130 11.44 -21.66 -7.97
C GLU A 130 11.03 -21.30 -6.54
N ARG A 131 11.64 -21.94 -5.54
CA ARG A 131 11.40 -21.64 -4.12
C ARG A 131 11.81 -20.22 -3.76
N GLU A 132 12.96 -19.74 -4.24
CA GLU A 132 13.40 -18.36 -3.97
C GLU A 132 12.46 -17.36 -4.61
N VAL A 133 12.06 -17.52 -5.88
CA VAL A 133 11.07 -16.68 -6.56
C VAL A 133 9.75 -16.66 -5.78
N ALA A 134 9.26 -17.84 -5.38
CA ALA A 134 8.01 -17.95 -4.60
C ALA A 134 8.12 -17.24 -3.24
N SER A 135 9.28 -17.34 -2.58
CA SER A 135 9.53 -16.74 -1.27
C SER A 135 9.43 -15.23 -1.25
N MET A 136 9.70 -14.58 -2.39
CA MET A 136 9.68 -13.11 -2.49
C MET A 136 8.30 -12.51 -2.26
N VAL A 137 7.25 -13.25 -2.59
CA VAL A 137 5.86 -12.74 -2.49
C VAL A 137 5.05 -13.46 -1.42
N SER A 138 5.28 -14.75 -1.18
CA SER A 138 4.39 -15.57 -0.36
C SER A 138 4.26 -15.09 1.07
N ALA A 139 5.38 -14.76 1.73
CA ALA A 139 5.37 -14.29 3.12
C ALA A 139 4.64 -12.95 3.29
N TRP A 140 4.79 -12.04 2.32
CA TRP A 140 4.11 -10.75 2.34
C TRP A 140 2.61 -10.89 2.11
N LEU A 141 2.21 -11.75 1.18
CA LEU A 141 0.80 -12.03 0.92
C LEU A 141 0.14 -12.65 2.15
N ASP A 142 0.79 -13.61 2.82
CA ASP A 142 0.29 -14.19 4.06
C ASP A 142 0.16 -13.13 5.17
N ALA A 143 1.18 -12.31 5.36
CA ALA A 143 1.17 -11.26 6.37
C ALA A 143 0.01 -10.27 6.16
N VAL A 144 -0.24 -9.86 4.90
CA VAL A 144 -1.35 -8.97 4.56
C VAL A 144 -2.69 -9.67 4.75
N HIS A 145 -2.84 -10.90 4.26
CA HIS A 145 -4.10 -11.66 4.35
C HIS A 145 -4.58 -11.84 5.79
N TYR A 146 -3.67 -12.31 6.67
CA TYR A 146 -4.03 -12.55 8.08
C TYR A 146 -4.22 -11.28 8.89
N ARG A 147 -3.57 -10.19 8.50
CA ARG A 147 -3.68 -8.90 9.23
C ARG A 147 -4.83 -8.03 8.72
N VAL A 148 -5.08 -8.05 7.42
CA VAL A 148 -6.05 -7.20 6.74
C VAL A 148 -6.97 -8.05 5.86
N PRO A 149 -7.97 -8.71 6.44
CA PRO A 149 -8.97 -9.45 5.66
C PRO A 149 -9.61 -8.57 4.59
N GLY A 150 -9.76 -9.11 3.38
CA GLY A 150 -10.31 -8.36 2.25
C GLY A 150 -9.36 -7.33 1.61
N ALA A 151 -8.06 -7.38 1.94
CA ALA A 151 -7.06 -6.45 1.40
C ALA A 151 -7.03 -6.42 -0.13
N GLN A 152 -6.73 -5.25 -0.69
CA GLN A 152 -6.54 -5.03 -2.12
C GLN A 152 -5.04 -5.00 -2.43
N VAL A 153 -4.59 -5.85 -3.33
CA VAL A 153 -3.16 -6.08 -3.59
C VAL A 153 -2.82 -5.93 -5.06
N VAL A 154 -1.70 -5.25 -5.35
CA VAL A 154 -1.05 -5.18 -6.67
C VAL A 154 0.32 -5.83 -6.55
N LEU A 155 0.69 -6.68 -7.52
CA LEU A 155 2.02 -7.23 -7.63
C LEU A 155 2.84 -6.44 -8.63
N VAL A 156 4.08 -6.11 -8.27
CA VAL A 156 5.02 -5.38 -9.14
C VAL A 156 6.32 -6.15 -9.26
N ALA A 157 6.66 -6.52 -10.49
CA ALA A 157 7.94 -7.12 -10.86
C ALA A 157 8.91 -6.02 -11.28
N THR A 158 10.00 -5.86 -10.57
CA THR A 158 11.06 -4.88 -10.88
C THR A 158 12.30 -5.55 -11.44
N HIS A 159 13.32 -4.76 -11.84
CA HIS A 159 14.59 -5.26 -12.38
C HIS A 159 14.39 -6.18 -13.60
N ILE A 160 13.38 -5.92 -14.41
CA ILE A 160 13.07 -6.71 -15.60
C ILE A 160 14.14 -6.61 -16.69
N ASP A 161 15.05 -5.67 -16.58
CA ASP A 161 16.26 -5.48 -17.39
C ASP A 161 17.42 -6.42 -16.98
N CYS A 162 17.32 -7.09 -15.84
CA CYS A 162 18.39 -7.94 -15.31
C CYS A 162 18.39 -9.36 -15.85
N ALA A 163 17.36 -9.77 -16.61
CA ALA A 163 17.21 -11.12 -17.17
C ALA A 163 16.64 -11.04 -18.61
N ALA A 164 16.78 -12.14 -19.36
CA ALA A 164 16.19 -12.22 -20.71
C ALA A 164 14.65 -12.20 -20.61
N PRO A 165 13.94 -11.68 -21.64
CA PRO A 165 12.48 -11.60 -21.61
C PRO A 165 11.77 -12.92 -21.28
N ALA A 166 12.26 -14.03 -21.82
CA ALA A 166 11.72 -15.36 -21.55
C ALA A 166 11.90 -15.79 -20.08
N GLU A 167 13.01 -15.39 -19.43
CA GLU A 167 13.26 -15.65 -18.00
C GLU A 167 12.37 -14.77 -17.11
N VAL A 168 12.13 -13.53 -17.52
CA VAL A 168 11.16 -12.63 -16.86
C VAL A 168 9.74 -13.21 -16.93
N ASP A 169 9.34 -13.71 -18.13
CA ASP A 169 8.04 -14.35 -18.34
C ASP A 169 7.87 -15.57 -17.44
N GLU A 170 8.88 -16.40 -17.35
CA GLU A 170 8.87 -17.60 -16.51
C GLU A 170 8.73 -17.26 -15.03
N GLN A 171 9.51 -16.30 -14.51
CA GLN A 171 9.41 -15.87 -13.12
C GLN A 171 8.05 -15.25 -12.79
N CYS A 172 7.50 -14.42 -13.69
CA CYS A 172 6.15 -13.89 -13.54
C CYS A 172 5.09 -15.01 -13.52
N ARG A 173 5.26 -16.06 -14.33
CA ARG A 173 4.38 -17.23 -14.34
C ARG A 173 4.47 -18.02 -13.04
N LEU A 174 5.65 -18.21 -12.48
CA LEU A 174 5.87 -18.86 -11.17
C LEU A 174 5.20 -18.07 -10.05
N VAL A 175 5.40 -16.75 -9.99
CA VAL A 175 4.76 -15.89 -9.01
C VAL A 175 3.23 -15.98 -9.14
N LYS A 176 2.69 -15.90 -10.36
CA LYS A 176 1.25 -16.01 -10.61
C LYS A 176 0.70 -17.34 -10.10
N ALA A 177 1.38 -18.46 -10.36
CA ALA A 177 0.97 -19.79 -9.89
C ALA A 177 0.92 -19.87 -8.34
N VAL A 178 1.89 -19.25 -7.65
CA VAL A 178 1.90 -19.16 -6.18
C VAL A 178 0.67 -18.37 -5.69
N VAL A 179 0.39 -17.23 -6.30
CA VAL A 179 -0.75 -16.38 -5.93
C VAL A 179 -2.07 -17.09 -6.17
N GLU A 180 -2.26 -17.72 -7.33
CA GLU A 180 -3.48 -18.46 -7.65
C GLU A 180 -3.75 -19.61 -6.67
N ARG A 181 -2.69 -20.32 -6.25
CA ARG A 181 -2.83 -21.34 -5.21
C ARG A 181 -3.31 -20.73 -3.89
N LYS A 182 -2.67 -19.65 -3.43
CA LYS A 182 -3.07 -18.96 -2.19
C LYS A 182 -4.49 -18.41 -2.26
N LEU A 183 -4.88 -17.83 -3.38
CA LEU A 183 -6.24 -17.33 -3.57
C LEU A 183 -7.30 -18.44 -3.45
N ARG A 184 -7.01 -19.64 -3.95
CA ARG A 184 -7.90 -20.80 -3.77
C ARG A 184 -7.97 -21.21 -2.29
N GLU A 185 -6.83 -21.33 -1.61
CA GLU A 185 -6.77 -21.68 -0.18
C GLU A 185 -7.54 -20.66 0.68
N TRP A 186 -7.41 -19.37 0.39
CA TRP A 186 -8.11 -18.31 1.12
C TRP A 186 -9.60 -18.23 0.79
N ALA A 187 -10.00 -18.53 -0.45
CA ALA A 187 -11.42 -18.62 -0.80
C ALA A 187 -12.12 -19.79 -0.08
N GLU A 188 -11.44 -20.93 0.06
CA GLU A 188 -11.93 -22.05 0.86
C GLU A 188 -12.07 -21.66 2.35
N HIS A 189 -11.09 -20.93 2.87
CA HIS A 189 -11.12 -20.40 4.24
C HIS A 189 -12.26 -19.39 4.44
N GLU A 190 -12.46 -18.46 3.51
CA GLU A 190 -13.58 -17.52 3.52
C GLU A 190 -14.93 -18.24 3.55
N ALA A 191 -15.10 -19.26 2.70
CA ALA A 191 -16.32 -20.07 2.68
C ALA A 191 -16.59 -20.78 4.01
N ALA A 192 -15.53 -21.20 4.72
CA ALA A 192 -15.64 -21.89 6.00
C ALA A 192 -15.83 -20.96 7.21
N THR A 193 -15.27 -19.75 7.17
CA THR A 193 -15.18 -18.85 8.35
C THR A 193 -15.92 -17.54 8.18
N GLY A 194 -16.27 -17.13 6.96
CA GLY A 194 -16.81 -15.81 6.63
C GLY A 194 -15.78 -14.67 6.68
N VAL A 195 -14.50 -14.97 6.88
CA VAL A 195 -13.42 -13.97 6.85
C VAL A 195 -13.07 -13.65 5.40
N PRO A 196 -13.21 -12.39 4.93
CA PRO A 196 -13.02 -12.04 3.53
C PRO A 196 -11.62 -12.39 3.01
N ALA A 197 -11.57 -13.06 1.85
CA ALA A 197 -10.33 -13.30 1.15
C ALA A 197 -9.76 -12.00 0.57
N MET A 198 -8.46 -11.98 0.38
CA MET A 198 -7.74 -10.90 -0.29
C MET A 198 -8.08 -10.86 -1.77
N THR A 199 -8.15 -9.66 -2.33
CA THR A 199 -8.25 -9.46 -3.79
C THR A 199 -6.87 -9.09 -4.35
N VAL A 200 -6.38 -9.86 -5.31
CA VAL A 200 -5.14 -9.55 -6.03
C VAL A 200 -5.50 -9.12 -7.45
N LEU A 201 -5.03 -7.93 -7.84
CA LEU A 201 -5.31 -7.35 -9.15
C LEU A 201 -4.93 -8.32 -10.28
N ARG A 202 -5.78 -8.43 -11.29
CA ARG A 202 -5.59 -9.29 -12.48
C ARG A 202 -5.29 -10.76 -12.14
N GLY A 203 -5.82 -11.28 -11.04
CA GLY A 203 -5.63 -12.68 -10.66
C GLY A 203 -4.17 -13.05 -10.36
N GLY A 204 -3.37 -12.08 -9.92
CA GLY A 204 -1.96 -12.31 -9.57
C GLY A 204 -0.95 -12.04 -10.68
N GLU A 205 -1.35 -11.44 -11.80
CA GLU A 205 -0.40 -10.95 -12.79
C GLU A 205 0.38 -9.75 -12.24
N SER A 206 1.70 -9.81 -12.35
CA SER A 206 2.56 -8.72 -11.92
C SER A 206 2.66 -7.64 -12.99
N VAL A 207 2.54 -6.38 -12.58
CA VAL A 207 2.93 -5.23 -13.41
C VAL A 207 4.45 -5.20 -13.50
N ARG A 208 5.00 -5.25 -14.70
CA ARG A 208 6.44 -5.29 -14.95
C ARG A 208 7.00 -3.89 -15.07
N VAL A 209 8.00 -3.56 -14.28
CA VAL A 209 8.53 -2.19 -14.20
C VAL A 209 10.05 -2.18 -14.29
N ASN A 210 10.57 -1.33 -15.20
CA ASN A 210 11.95 -0.88 -15.16
C ASN A 210 11.98 0.59 -14.73
N CYS A 211 12.35 0.85 -13.48
CA CYS A 211 12.35 2.19 -12.91
C CYS A 211 13.41 3.11 -13.53
N LEU A 212 14.50 2.57 -14.10
CA LEU A 212 15.55 3.38 -14.72
C LEU A 212 15.13 3.93 -16.08
N GLU A 213 14.36 3.14 -16.85
CA GLU A 213 13.91 3.50 -18.19
C GLU A 213 12.47 4.02 -18.23
N GLY A 214 11.70 3.84 -17.14
CA GLY A 214 10.30 4.20 -17.06
C GLY A 214 9.35 3.17 -17.67
N THR A 215 9.85 2.03 -18.12
CA THR A 215 9.03 0.98 -18.72
C THR A 215 8.02 0.44 -17.70
N GLY A 216 6.73 0.37 -18.09
CA GLY A 216 5.64 -0.17 -17.26
C GLY A 216 5.16 0.74 -16.13
N VAL A 217 5.83 1.86 -15.86
CA VAL A 217 5.46 2.78 -14.77
C VAL A 217 4.08 3.41 -15.01
N GLU A 218 3.79 3.82 -16.25
CA GLU A 218 2.48 4.39 -16.59
C GLU A 218 1.35 3.36 -16.44
N GLN A 219 1.62 2.10 -16.81
CA GLN A 219 0.68 1.02 -16.58
C GLN A 219 0.41 0.80 -15.09
N LEU A 220 1.45 0.90 -14.25
CA LEU A 220 1.29 0.80 -12.79
C LEU A 220 0.46 1.95 -12.24
N ARG A 221 0.72 3.20 -12.68
CA ARG A 221 -0.07 4.38 -12.31
C ARG A 221 -1.55 4.18 -12.63
N ALA A 222 -1.85 3.81 -13.89
CA ALA A 222 -3.22 3.55 -14.33
C ALA A 222 -3.90 2.47 -13.48
N CYS A 223 -3.23 1.35 -13.23
CA CYS A 223 -3.75 0.28 -12.39
C CYS A 223 -4.07 0.75 -10.96
N LEU A 224 -3.22 1.57 -10.35
CA LEU A 224 -3.44 2.07 -8.99
C LEU A 224 -4.58 3.08 -8.94
N ILE A 225 -4.70 3.96 -9.93
CA ILE A 225 -5.80 4.92 -10.04
C ILE A 225 -7.14 4.19 -10.23
N ASP A 226 -7.19 3.24 -11.17
CA ASP A 226 -8.40 2.44 -11.42
C ASP A 226 -8.83 1.67 -10.17
N MET A 227 -7.87 1.05 -9.47
CA MET A 227 -8.15 0.35 -8.23
C MET A 227 -8.65 1.30 -7.15
N ALA A 228 -8.05 2.48 -6.99
CA ALA A 228 -8.47 3.48 -6.00
C ALA A 228 -9.92 3.91 -6.23
N HIS A 229 -10.33 4.13 -7.47
CA HIS A 229 -11.69 4.52 -7.84
C HIS A 229 -12.73 3.41 -7.60
N GLN A 230 -12.31 2.14 -7.52
CA GLN A 230 -13.19 1.00 -7.23
C GLN A 230 -13.32 0.70 -5.74
N LEU A 231 -12.54 1.35 -4.88
CA LEU A 231 -12.61 1.11 -3.43
C LEU A 231 -13.93 1.59 -2.84
N PRO A 232 -14.57 0.81 -1.95
CA PRO A 232 -15.84 1.21 -1.32
C PRO A 232 -15.77 2.53 -0.53
N TRP A 233 -14.58 2.92 -0.08
CA TRP A 233 -14.35 4.16 0.67
C TRP A 233 -13.80 5.31 -0.20
N TRP A 234 -13.70 5.12 -1.50
CA TRP A 234 -13.40 6.20 -2.43
C TRP A 234 -14.54 7.22 -2.43
N ARG A 235 -14.21 8.49 -2.22
CA ARG A 235 -15.18 9.59 -2.12
C ARG A 235 -16.22 9.43 -1.01
N GLU A 236 -15.90 8.65 0.03
CA GLU A 236 -16.74 8.56 1.22
C GLU A 236 -16.86 9.93 1.90
N GLY A 237 -18.05 10.27 2.38
CA GLY A 237 -18.25 11.46 3.21
C GLY A 237 -17.54 11.33 4.55
N ILE A 238 -16.77 12.35 4.92
CA ILE A 238 -16.07 12.42 6.21
C ILE A 238 -16.35 13.76 6.87
N PRO A 239 -16.33 13.86 8.22
CA PRO A 239 -16.41 15.13 8.90
C PRO A 239 -15.28 16.07 8.47
N LYS A 240 -15.62 17.32 8.21
CA LYS A 240 -14.63 18.35 7.84
C LYS A 240 -13.58 18.54 8.94
N SER A 241 -13.97 18.37 10.21
CA SER A 241 -13.07 18.37 11.35
C SER A 241 -11.90 17.38 11.24
N TYR A 242 -12.12 16.23 10.60
CA TYR A 242 -11.07 15.22 10.38
C TYR A 242 -10.06 15.67 9.32
N LEU A 243 -10.51 16.32 8.25
CA LEU A 243 -9.60 16.95 7.28
C LEU A 243 -8.78 18.06 7.92
N MET A 244 -9.44 18.94 8.70
CA MET A 244 -8.75 20.01 9.42
C MET A 244 -7.68 19.45 10.38
N LEU A 245 -7.98 18.34 11.07
CA LEU A 245 -7.03 17.69 11.94
C LEU A 245 -5.87 17.07 11.13
N GLN A 246 -6.15 16.44 10.01
CA GLN A 246 -5.11 15.89 9.11
C GLN A 246 -4.15 16.98 8.62
N ASP A 247 -4.69 18.13 8.19
CA ASP A 247 -3.89 19.25 7.73
C ASP A 247 -3.07 19.87 8.88
N ALA A 248 -3.66 20.00 10.06
CA ALA A 248 -2.99 20.52 11.25
C ALA A 248 -1.85 19.58 11.72
N ILE A 249 -2.04 18.27 11.66
CA ILE A 249 -0.98 17.28 11.91
C ILE A 249 0.14 17.40 10.89
N ALA A 250 -0.20 17.52 9.60
CA ALA A 250 0.79 17.66 8.53
C ALA A 250 1.61 18.95 8.67
N GLU A 251 1.00 20.04 9.13
CA GLU A 251 1.70 21.29 9.42
C GLU A 251 2.64 21.13 10.63
N ARG A 252 2.17 20.49 11.70
CA ARG A 252 2.96 20.25 12.91
C ARG A 252 4.13 19.29 12.66
N GLN A 253 4.01 18.32 11.72
CA GLN A 253 5.10 17.45 11.29
C GLN A 253 6.30 18.20 10.70
N ARG A 254 6.12 19.41 10.16
CA ARG A 254 7.23 20.24 9.68
C ARG A 254 8.12 20.75 10.81
N GLU A 255 7.57 20.83 12.01
CA GLU A 255 8.26 21.35 13.20
C GLU A 255 8.77 20.21 14.09
N SER A 256 8.01 19.10 14.20
CA SER A 256 8.32 17.96 15.07
C SER A 256 7.88 16.66 14.43
N ALA A 257 8.75 15.64 14.47
CA ALA A 257 8.44 14.32 13.93
C ALA A 257 7.43 13.50 14.79
N TRP A 258 7.07 13.99 15.96
CA TRP A 258 6.16 13.31 16.90
C TRP A 258 5.30 14.32 17.64
N LEU A 259 4.16 13.83 18.12
CA LEU A 259 3.23 14.53 19.01
C LEU A 259 3.05 13.70 20.27
N THR A 260 2.96 14.35 21.43
CA THR A 260 2.47 13.69 22.64
C THR A 260 0.96 13.45 22.51
N THR A 261 0.46 12.54 23.34
CA THR A 261 -0.98 12.26 23.43
C THR A 261 -1.79 13.51 23.77
N ASP A 262 -1.29 14.35 24.68
CA ASP A 262 -1.94 15.58 25.10
C ASP A 262 -1.96 16.61 23.99
N GLU A 263 -0.84 16.81 23.28
CA GLU A 263 -0.76 17.70 22.11
C GLU A 263 -1.72 17.28 20.99
N TYR A 264 -1.81 15.94 20.74
CA TYR A 264 -2.76 15.42 19.77
C TYR A 264 -4.22 15.69 20.19
N ALA A 265 -4.55 15.46 21.47
CA ALA A 265 -5.89 15.72 21.99
C ALA A 265 -6.28 17.20 21.90
N GLU A 266 -5.36 18.10 22.25
CA GLU A 266 -5.59 19.55 22.10
C GLU A 266 -5.80 19.94 20.63
N LEU A 267 -4.98 19.38 19.72
CA LEU A 267 -5.08 19.65 18.28
C LEU A 267 -6.41 19.15 17.73
N ALA A 268 -6.84 17.95 18.12
CA ALA A 268 -8.12 17.37 17.75
C ALA A 268 -9.30 18.23 18.20
N LEU A 269 -9.27 18.68 19.46
CA LEU A 269 -10.31 19.58 20.00
C LEU A 269 -10.35 20.91 19.25
N LYS A 270 -9.20 21.53 18.94
CA LYS A 270 -9.12 22.77 18.15
C LYS A 270 -9.72 22.60 16.74
N CYS A 271 -9.60 21.42 16.17
CA CYS A 271 -10.19 21.09 14.86
C CYS A 271 -11.67 20.69 14.96
N GLY A 272 -12.26 20.66 16.15
CA GLY A 272 -13.65 20.30 16.35
C GLY A 272 -13.93 18.79 16.36
N VAL A 273 -12.89 17.96 16.52
CA VAL A 273 -13.06 16.50 16.67
C VAL A 273 -13.46 16.23 18.12
N THR A 274 -14.71 15.83 18.32
CA THR A 274 -15.27 15.47 19.63
C THR A 274 -15.35 13.95 19.77
N GLY A 275 -15.01 13.44 20.97
CA GLY A 275 -15.12 12.00 21.26
C GLY A 275 -13.85 11.18 20.95
N VAL A 276 -12.71 11.83 20.89
CA VAL A 276 -11.41 11.16 20.82
C VAL A 276 -11.17 10.51 22.20
N HIS A 277 -11.51 9.24 22.31
CA HIS A 277 -10.97 8.42 23.39
C HIS A 277 -9.57 7.98 22.96
N LEU A 278 -8.58 8.60 23.56
CA LEU A 278 -7.15 8.30 23.42
C LEU A 278 -6.81 6.97 24.09
#